data_480e0be64ed50af6b01eff5ea4fa5f85
#
_entry.id   480e0be64ed50af6b01eff5ea4fa5f85
#
_cell.length_a   1.000
_cell.length_b   1.000
_cell.length_c   1.000
_cell.angle_alpha   90.00
_cell.angle_beta   90.00
_cell.angle_gamma   90.00
#
_symmetry.space_group_name_H-M   'P 1'
#
loop_
_entity.id
_entity.type
_entity.pdbx_description
1 polymer ?
#
loop_
_entity_poly.entity_id
_entity_poly.type
_entity_poly.pdbx_seq_one_letter_code
_entity_poly.pdbx_strand_id
1 'polypeptide(L)'
;MRWVELEGEREVTAPGSVSARVRRLAAEAHVVVIEVGPGGVVARHPAVVAQLFAVVRGSGWVSGGDGEREAIASGEVVLWEPGEEHESGSDEGMTVLVVEAESLDL
;
A
#
# COMPACT_ATOMS: atom_id res chain seq x y z
N MET A 1 6.16 -9.90 3.31
CA MET A 1 5.41 -9.03 2.36
C MET A 1 4.38 -9.86 1.63
N ARG A 2 3.21 -9.34 1.47
CA ARG A 2 2.11 -10.05 0.81
C ARG A 2 1.36 -9.10 -0.11
N TRP A 3 1.11 -9.53 -1.34
CA TRP A 3 0.24 -8.78 -2.26
C TRP A 3 -1.20 -8.88 -1.81
N VAL A 4 -1.95 -7.80 -1.90
CA VAL A 4 -3.31 -7.69 -1.37
C VAL A 4 -4.28 -7.24 -2.44
N GLU A 5 -5.42 -7.94 -2.51
CA GLU A 5 -6.60 -7.46 -3.21
C GLU A 5 -7.63 -7.05 -2.16
N LEU A 6 -8.11 -5.83 -2.24
CA LEU A 6 -9.16 -5.36 -1.34
C LEU A 6 -10.48 -6.03 -1.72
N GLU A 7 -11.16 -6.58 -0.73
CA GLU A 7 -12.41 -7.32 -0.91
C GLU A 7 -13.64 -6.41 -0.97
N GLY A 8 -14.79 -7.02 -1.26
CA GLY A 8 -16.06 -6.33 -1.26
C GLY A 8 -16.26 -5.42 -2.47
N GLU A 9 -15.67 -5.79 -3.61
CA GLU A 9 -15.87 -5.03 -4.85
C GLU A 9 -17.36 -4.99 -5.18
N ARG A 10 -17.86 -3.79 -5.35
CA ARG A 10 -19.24 -3.55 -5.75
C ARG A 10 -19.36 -2.22 -6.48
N GLU A 11 -20.43 -2.06 -7.22
CA GLU A 11 -20.69 -0.79 -7.89
C GLU A 11 -21.08 0.30 -6.88
N VAL A 12 -20.70 1.52 -7.18
CA VAL A 12 -21.14 2.69 -6.43
C VAL A 12 -22.62 2.88 -6.65
N THR A 13 -23.40 2.97 -5.54
CA THR A 13 -24.86 3.04 -5.59
C THR A 13 -25.44 4.44 -5.61
N ALA A 14 -24.60 5.49 -5.50
CA ALA A 14 -25.07 6.87 -5.56
C ALA A 14 -25.78 7.12 -6.89
N PRO A 15 -26.98 7.75 -6.88
CA PRO A 15 -27.74 8.00 -8.11
C PRO A 15 -26.90 8.72 -9.17
N GLY A 16 -26.97 8.25 -10.41
CA GLY A 16 -26.23 8.81 -11.52
C GLY A 16 -24.82 8.24 -11.72
N SER A 17 -24.39 7.33 -10.85
CA SER A 17 -23.08 6.69 -10.97
C SER A 17 -23.05 5.69 -12.12
N VAL A 18 -21.95 5.71 -12.89
CA VAL A 18 -21.75 4.83 -14.04
C VAL A 18 -20.30 4.31 -13.98
N SER A 19 -20.11 2.98 -14.10
CA SER A 19 -18.80 2.35 -14.14
C SER A 19 -17.89 2.72 -12.96
N ALA A 20 -18.48 2.93 -11.79
CA ALA A 20 -17.75 3.23 -10.57
C ALA A 20 -17.86 2.06 -9.59
N ARG A 21 -16.73 1.60 -9.08
CA ARG A 21 -16.65 0.46 -8.16
C ARG A 21 -15.98 0.82 -6.87
N VAL A 22 -16.40 0.19 -5.79
CA VAL A 22 -15.86 0.39 -4.46
C VAL A 22 -15.17 -0.88 -4.00
N ARG A 23 -13.93 -0.71 -3.53
CA ARG A 23 -13.23 -1.70 -2.72
C ARG A 23 -12.93 -1.03 -1.40
N ARG A 24 -12.99 -1.76 -0.31
CA ARG A 24 -12.84 -1.14 0.99
C ARG A 24 -12.02 -1.96 1.96
N LEU A 25 -11.44 -1.24 2.90
CA LEU A 25 -10.80 -1.74 4.10
C LEU A 25 -11.55 -1.11 5.27
N ALA A 26 -11.90 -1.92 6.27
CA ALA A 26 -12.48 -1.43 7.51
C ALA A 26 -11.57 -1.80 8.67
N ALA A 27 -11.00 -0.80 9.34
CA ALA A 27 -10.09 -1.00 10.47
C ALA A 27 -9.97 0.30 11.27
N GLU A 28 -9.63 0.17 12.54
CA GLU A 28 -9.10 1.30 13.30
C GLU A 28 -7.64 1.48 12.92
N ALA A 29 -7.31 2.57 12.29
CA ALA A 29 -6.02 2.71 11.64
C ALA A 29 -5.53 4.15 11.63
N HIS A 30 -4.21 4.29 11.48
CA HIS A 30 -3.58 5.53 11.07
C HIS A 30 -3.34 5.49 9.57
N VAL A 31 -3.65 6.57 8.89
CA VAL A 31 -3.45 6.72 7.45
C VAL A 31 -2.37 7.76 7.21
N VAL A 32 -1.37 7.39 6.42
CA VAL A 32 -0.25 8.27 6.09
C VAL A 32 -0.12 8.31 4.58
N VAL A 33 0.13 9.50 4.04
CA VAL A 33 0.48 9.67 2.62
C VAL A 33 1.98 9.93 2.53
N ILE A 34 2.66 9.15 1.72
CA ILE A 34 4.10 9.33 1.48
C ILE A 34 4.31 9.74 0.02
N GLU A 35 4.96 10.87 -0.17
CA GLU A 35 5.46 11.29 -1.47
C GLU A 35 6.92 10.87 -1.59
N VAL A 36 7.20 9.90 -2.46
CA VAL A 36 8.57 9.47 -2.74
C VAL A 36 9.01 10.18 -4.01
N GLY A 37 9.99 11.07 -3.89
CA GLY A 37 10.52 11.80 -5.04
C GLY A 37 11.35 10.90 -5.97
N PRO A 38 11.69 11.39 -7.18
CA PRO A 38 12.56 10.65 -8.10
C PRO A 38 13.89 10.26 -7.44
N GLY A 39 14.24 8.97 -7.49
CA GLY A 39 15.42 8.44 -6.82
C GLY A 39 15.27 8.29 -5.30
N GLY A 40 14.09 8.57 -4.76
CA GLY A 40 13.83 8.50 -3.32
C GLY A 40 13.75 7.08 -2.80
N VAL A 41 14.10 6.93 -1.54
CA VAL A 41 14.09 5.63 -0.84
C VAL A 41 13.56 5.85 0.58
N VAL A 42 12.65 4.98 1.00
CA VAL A 42 12.31 4.82 2.41
C VAL A 42 13.16 3.65 2.92
N ALA A 43 14.18 3.98 3.72
CA ALA A 43 15.21 3.03 4.12
C ALA A 43 14.64 1.88 4.94
N ARG A 44 15.29 0.72 4.83
CA ARG A 44 14.88 -0.52 5.49
C ARG A 44 14.75 -0.33 7.01
N HIS A 45 13.61 -0.70 7.53
CA HIS A 45 13.27 -0.64 8.95
C HIS A 45 12.12 -1.61 9.26
N PRO A 46 11.95 -2.02 10.53
CA PRO A 46 10.84 -2.90 10.88
C PRO A 46 9.50 -2.17 10.92
N ALA A 47 8.44 -2.86 10.52
CA ALA A 47 7.08 -2.41 10.72
C ALA A 47 6.72 -2.54 12.20
N VAL A 48 6.28 -1.44 12.83
CA VAL A 48 5.86 -1.48 14.25
C VAL A 48 4.55 -2.25 14.38
N VAL A 49 3.62 -2.00 13.47
CA VAL A 49 2.32 -2.67 13.35
C VAL A 49 2.14 -3.13 11.91
N ALA A 50 1.04 -3.80 11.62
CA ALA A 50 0.73 -4.16 10.23
C ALA A 50 0.63 -2.91 9.36
N GLN A 51 1.24 -2.92 8.18
CA GLN A 51 1.23 -1.81 7.25
C GLN A 51 0.73 -2.25 5.88
N LEU A 52 -0.36 -1.65 5.45
CA LEU A 52 -0.83 -1.73 4.09
C LEU A 52 -0.17 -0.59 3.29
N PHE A 53 0.44 -0.91 2.17
CA PHE A 53 1.14 0.04 1.33
C PHE A 53 0.52 0.03 -0.06
N ALA A 54 -0.17 1.10 -0.40
CA ALA A 54 -0.93 1.20 -1.65
C ALA A 54 -0.37 2.33 -2.52
N VAL A 55 0.11 1.98 -3.71
CA VAL A 55 0.56 3.00 -4.66
C VAL A 55 -0.65 3.60 -5.36
N VAL A 56 -0.83 4.91 -5.21
CA VAL A 56 -1.96 5.64 -5.82
C VAL A 56 -1.53 6.41 -7.06
N ARG A 57 -0.24 6.69 -7.23
CA ARG A 57 0.31 7.36 -8.40
C ARG A 57 1.76 6.92 -8.59
N GLY A 58 2.16 6.77 -9.85
CA GLY A 58 3.54 6.45 -10.19
C GLY A 58 3.88 4.98 -10.01
N SER A 59 5.15 4.70 -9.85
CA SER A 59 5.67 3.34 -9.73
C SER A 59 6.98 3.33 -8.96
N GLY A 60 7.36 2.16 -8.48
CA GLY A 60 8.59 1.99 -7.76
C GLY A 60 8.86 0.52 -7.47
N TRP A 61 9.45 0.28 -6.32
CA TRP A 61 9.77 -1.05 -5.84
C TRP A 61 9.51 -1.16 -4.34
N VAL A 62 9.25 -2.36 -3.90
CA VAL A 62 9.04 -2.71 -2.50
C VAL A 62 9.84 -3.95 -2.14
N SER A 63 10.17 -4.09 -0.88
CA SER A 63 10.90 -5.24 -0.36
C SER A 63 10.40 -5.57 1.05
N GLY A 64 10.26 -6.84 1.34
CA GLY A 64 9.89 -7.33 2.66
C GLY A 64 11.04 -8.05 3.36
N GLY A 65 10.71 -8.97 4.26
CA GLY A 65 11.67 -9.66 5.11
C GLY A 65 12.72 -10.49 4.38
N ASP A 66 12.43 -10.94 3.17
CA ASP A 66 13.38 -11.70 2.34
C ASP A 66 14.44 -10.82 1.65
N GLY A 67 14.27 -9.49 1.68
CA GLY A 67 15.18 -8.54 1.03
C GLY A 67 15.06 -8.44 -0.48
N GLU A 68 14.22 -9.24 -1.10
CA GLU A 68 14.01 -9.21 -2.55
C GLU A 68 13.15 -8.02 -2.94
N ARG A 69 13.61 -7.25 -3.93
CA ARG A 69 12.85 -6.12 -4.47
C ARG A 69 11.88 -6.59 -5.54
N GLU A 70 10.66 -6.11 -5.44
CA GLU A 70 9.62 -6.37 -6.42
C GLU A 70 9.08 -5.04 -6.95
N ALA A 71 8.80 -4.97 -8.23
CA ALA A 71 8.21 -3.79 -8.83
C ALA A 71 6.77 -3.60 -8.35
N ILE A 72 6.40 -2.36 -8.13
CA ILE A 72 5.03 -1.98 -7.75
C ILE A 72 4.60 -0.75 -8.55
N ALA A 73 3.33 -0.72 -8.93
CA ALA A 73 2.77 0.38 -9.70
C ALA A 73 1.42 0.81 -9.14
N SER A 74 0.93 1.93 -9.64
CA SER A 74 -0.36 2.49 -9.26
C SER A 74 -1.48 1.43 -9.31
N GLY A 75 -2.26 1.35 -8.24
CA GLY A 75 -3.34 0.39 -8.05
C GLY A 75 -2.92 -0.91 -7.36
N GLU A 76 -1.62 -1.14 -7.17
CA GLU A 76 -1.13 -2.33 -6.48
C GLU A 76 -0.89 -2.07 -4.99
N VAL A 77 -1.06 -3.12 -4.18
CA VAL A 77 -1.04 -3.04 -2.73
C VAL A 77 -0.27 -4.21 -2.14
N VAL A 78 0.62 -3.92 -1.21
CA VAL A 78 1.29 -4.95 -0.41
C VAL A 78 1.03 -4.76 1.07
N LEU A 79 1.18 -5.82 1.85
CA LEU A 79 1.08 -5.81 3.29
C LEU A 79 2.39 -6.28 3.90
N TRP A 80 2.90 -5.53 4.88
CA TRP A 80 3.97 -5.98 5.75
C TRP A 80 3.39 -6.32 7.12
N GLU A 81 3.79 -7.48 7.63
CA GLU A 81 3.36 -7.94 8.95
C GLU A 81 4.09 -7.17 10.07
N PRO A 82 3.52 -7.12 11.30
CA PRO A 82 4.22 -6.51 12.43
C PRO A 82 5.61 -7.12 12.62
N GLY A 83 6.61 -6.25 12.76
CA GLY A 83 8.01 -6.64 12.93
C GLY A 83 8.76 -6.97 11.65
N GLU A 84 8.09 -7.02 10.51
CA GLU A 84 8.74 -7.32 9.24
C GLU A 84 9.61 -6.16 8.77
N GLU A 85 10.87 -6.46 8.45
CA GLU A 85 11.77 -5.52 7.81
C GLU A 85 11.29 -5.21 6.39
N HIS A 86 11.25 -3.95 6.04
CA HIS A 86 10.76 -3.52 4.73
C HIS A 86 11.43 -2.24 4.26
N GLU A 87 11.42 -2.04 2.97
CA GLU A 87 11.87 -0.80 2.34
C GLU A 87 11.12 -0.57 1.03
N SER A 88 11.19 0.64 0.54
CA SER A 88 10.57 1.02 -0.71
C SER A 88 11.34 2.14 -1.38
N GLY A 89 11.13 2.31 -2.65
CA GLY A 89 11.76 3.38 -3.40
C GLY A 89 11.13 3.57 -4.76
N SER A 90 11.57 4.62 -5.45
CA SER A 90 11.06 4.92 -6.77
C SER A 90 12.13 5.67 -7.57
N ASP A 91 12.34 5.26 -8.81
CA ASP A 91 13.26 5.99 -9.71
C ASP A 91 12.59 7.25 -10.27
N GLU A 92 11.32 7.17 -10.59
CA GLU A 92 10.58 8.27 -11.24
C GLU A 92 9.71 9.08 -10.30
N GLY A 93 9.46 8.57 -9.11
CA GLY A 93 8.55 9.16 -8.13
C GLY A 93 7.26 8.37 -7.99
N MET A 94 6.72 8.35 -6.78
CA MET A 94 5.42 7.74 -6.51
C MET A 94 4.75 8.38 -5.31
N THR A 95 3.43 8.30 -5.29
CA THR A 95 2.59 8.68 -4.15
C THR A 95 1.98 7.42 -3.55
N VAL A 96 2.13 7.26 -2.25
CA VAL A 96 1.72 6.06 -1.54
C VAL A 96 0.77 6.41 -0.41
N LEU A 97 -0.29 5.63 -0.28
CA LEU A 97 -1.17 5.65 0.89
C LEU A 97 -0.78 4.47 1.78
N VAL A 98 -0.42 4.76 3.03
CA VAL A 98 -0.07 3.74 4.02
C VAL A 98 -1.16 3.70 5.08
N VAL A 99 -1.65 2.50 5.37
CA VAL A 99 -2.62 2.25 6.44
C VAL A 99 -1.94 1.39 7.49
N GLU A 100 -1.80 1.92 8.69
CA GLU A 100 -1.15 1.23 9.81
C GLU A 100 -2.18 0.86 10.86
N ALA A 101 -2.22 -0.41 11.26
CA ALA A 101 -3.13 -0.92 12.28
C ALA A 101 -2.52 -2.12 13.01
N GLU A 102 -2.92 -2.33 14.27
CA GLU A 102 -2.45 -3.48 15.04
C GLU A 102 -2.80 -4.80 14.36
N SER A 103 -3.96 -4.87 13.71
CA SER A 103 -4.31 -5.99 12.85
C SER A 103 -5.12 -5.51 11.66
N LEU A 104 -4.87 -6.15 10.52
CA LEU A 104 -5.57 -5.91 9.27
C LEU A 104 -6.02 -7.28 8.74
N ASP A 105 -7.32 -7.55 8.82
CA ASP A 105 -7.91 -8.79 8.34
C ASP A 105 -8.16 -8.69 6.83
N LEU A 106 -7.14 -9.06 6.07
CA LEU A 106 -7.15 -8.97 4.62
C LEU A 106 -6.92 -10.34 3.96
#